data_ee95d4ead8c800c8d0bd0aadf4680218
#
_entry.id   ee95d4ead8c800c8d0bd0aadf4680218
#
_cell.length_a   1.000
_cell.length_b   1.000
_cell.length_c   1.000
_cell.angle_alpha   90.00
_cell.angle_beta   90.00
_cell.angle_gamma   90.00
#
_symmetry.space_group_name_H-M   'P 1'
#
loop_
_entity.id
_entity.type
_entity.pdbx_description
1 polymer ?
#
loop_
_entity_poly.entity_id
_entity_poly.type
_entity_poly.pdbx_seq_one_letter_code
_entity_poly.pdbx_strand_id
1 'polypeptide(L)'
;GRAIREVIQAGLPRIPGVLTVAATGGMQQQAPHFQINEFVRLAAEEFGGTPHFIHAPYLPSSELREVFLGDATIRDSVALWDRTEVAIVGIGLPHANNPPEASAATLSEQALFHAAGDVIRHYFDAEGNLIPWEGESRMIAMSPAQLRAVSLVIGVASSPEKATAIIGAVRARLINALVTDTKTAQAVLEALLPR
;
A
#
# COMPACT_ATOMS: atom_id res chain seq x y z
N GLY A 1 2.52 3.69 -5.48
CA GLY A 1 3.90 3.29 -5.77
C GLY A 1 4.15 2.96 -7.22
N ARG A 2 5.43 2.85 -7.60
CA ARG A 2 5.84 2.62 -9.01
C ARG A 2 5.24 1.35 -9.59
N ALA A 3 5.28 0.25 -8.86
CA ALA A 3 4.75 -1.04 -9.33
C ALA A 3 3.25 -0.97 -9.67
N ILE A 4 2.46 -0.30 -8.84
CA ILE A 4 1.02 -0.11 -9.09
C ILE A 4 0.79 0.70 -10.36
N ARG A 5 1.58 1.76 -10.57
CA ARG A 5 1.51 2.56 -11.79
C ARG A 5 1.76 1.70 -13.04
N GLU A 6 2.81 0.88 -13.03
CA GLU A 6 3.14 -0.01 -14.15
C GLU A 6 2.02 -1.03 -14.43
N VAL A 7 1.40 -1.58 -13.38
CA VAL A 7 0.24 -2.49 -13.54
C VAL A 7 -0.92 -1.77 -14.23
N ILE A 8 -1.26 -0.55 -13.82
CA ILE A 8 -2.34 0.21 -14.45
C ILE A 8 -2.00 0.55 -15.91
N GLN A 9 -0.76 0.97 -16.18
CA GLN A 9 -0.30 1.32 -17.53
C GLN A 9 -0.20 0.12 -18.48
N ALA A 10 -0.02 -1.08 -17.94
CA ALA A 10 -0.05 -2.32 -18.73
C ALA A 10 -1.46 -2.69 -19.21
N GLY A 11 -2.48 -2.00 -18.72
CA GLY A 11 -3.89 -2.23 -19.02
C GLY A 11 -4.58 -3.13 -18.02
N LEU A 12 -5.79 -2.76 -17.64
CA LEU A 12 -6.64 -3.52 -16.75
C LEU A 12 -7.87 -4.05 -17.49
N PRO A 13 -8.46 -5.17 -17.06
CA PRO A 13 -9.66 -5.71 -17.71
C PRO A 13 -10.86 -4.77 -17.51
N ARG A 14 -11.75 -4.72 -18.50
CA ARG A 14 -13.01 -3.99 -18.35
C ARG A 14 -13.92 -4.72 -17.37
N ILE A 15 -14.27 -4.05 -16.27
CA ILE A 15 -15.19 -4.54 -15.22
C ILE A 15 -16.18 -3.41 -14.91
N PRO A 16 -17.21 -3.21 -15.75
CA PRO A 16 -18.16 -2.12 -15.57
C PRO A 16 -18.86 -2.19 -14.21
N GLY A 17 -19.03 -1.03 -13.57
CA GLY A 17 -19.69 -0.93 -12.27
C GLY A 17 -18.78 -1.14 -11.06
N VAL A 18 -17.48 -1.43 -11.26
CA VAL A 18 -16.53 -1.48 -10.16
C VAL A 18 -16.34 -0.10 -9.54
N LEU A 19 -16.25 -0.04 -8.22
CA LEU A 19 -15.85 1.17 -7.50
C LEU A 19 -14.37 1.07 -7.16
N THR A 20 -13.61 2.10 -7.46
CA THR A 20 -12.19 2.19 -7.12
C THR A 20 -11.97 3.25 -6.07
N VAL A 21 -11.24 2.94 -5.02
CA VAL A 21 -10.92 3.87 -3.94
C VAL A 21 -9.44 3.75 -3.56
N ALA A 22 -8.84 4.87 -3.15
CA ALA A 22 -7.48 4.84 -2.61
C ALA A 22 -7.46 4.10 -1.26
N ALA A 23 -6.43 3.27 -1.04
CA ALA A 23 -6.22 2.61 0.25
C ALA A 23 -5.58 3.54 1.30
N THR A 24 -5.22 4.77 0.91
CA THR A 24 -4.57 5.76 1.77
C THR A 24 -4.81 7.16 1.25
N GLY A 25 -4.74 8.14 2.12
CA GLY A 25 -4.69 9.54 1.75
C GLY A 25 -3.45 9.89 0.92
N GLY A 26 -3.46 11.08 0.32
CA GLY A 26 -2.39 11.57 -0.55
C GLY A 26 -1.09 11.85 0.18
N MET A 27 0.02 11.67 -0.50
CA MET A 27 1.34 12.07 -0.01
C MET A 27 1.65 13.51 -0.46
N GLN A 28 2.36 14.25 0.39
CA GLN A 28 2.67 15.66 0.11
C GLN A 28 3.76 15.87 -0.95
N GLN A 29 4.25 14.80 -1.57
CA GLN A 29 5.30 14.90 -2.58
C GLN A 29 4.73 15.10 -3.99
N GLN A 30 5.38 15.96 -4.77
CA GLN A 30 4.97 16.29 -6.13
C GLN A 30 5.29 15.21 -7.16
N ALA A 31 6.08 14.20 -6.81
CA ALA A 31 6.44 13.13 -7.74
C ALA A 31 5.21 12.33 -8.20
N PRO A 32 5.07 12.07 -9.50
CA PRO A 32 3.86 11.42 -10.06
C PRO A 32 3.51 10.07 -9.43
N HIS A 33 4.50 9.31 -8.96
CA HIS A 33 4.29 8.01 -8.33
C HIS A 33 3.76 8.07 -6.89
N PHE A 34 3.55 9.28 -6.34
CA PHE A 34 2.90 9.54 -5.06
C PHE A 34 1.49 10.13 -5.20
N GLN A 35 1.04 10.39 -6.43
CA GLN A 35 -0.30 10.95 -6.70
C GLN A 35 -1.35 9.84 -6.65
N ILE A 36 -1.76 9.47 -5.44
CA ILE A 36 -2.64 8.32 -5.19
C ILE A 36 -3.99 8.44 -5.90
N ASN A 37 -4.64 9.61 -5.83
CA ASN A 37 -5.92 9.83 -6.50
C ASN A 37 -5.83 9.73 -8.03
N GLU A 38 -4.67 10.04 -8.62
CA GLU A 38 -4.44 9.83 -10.04
C GLU A 38 -4.43 8.33 -10.39
N PHE A 39 -3.86 7.48 -9.55
CA PHE A 39 -3.92 6.03 -9.75
C PHE A 39 -5.35 5.50 -9.67
N VAL A 40 -6.14 6.02 -8.74
CA VAL A 40 -7.57 5.69 -8.62
C VAL A 40 -8.32 6.08 -9.89
N ARG A 41 -8.06 7.30 -10.41
CA ARG A 41 -8.68 7.80 -11.64
C ARG A 41 -8.34 6.91 -12.83
N LEU A 42 -7.05 6.63 -13.03
CA LEU A 42 -6.56 5.80 -14.15
C LEU A 42 -7.09 4.36 -14.06
N ALA A 43 -7.09 3.77 -12.88
CA ALA A 43 -7.62 2.42 -12.68
C ALA A 43 -9.14 2.37 -12.97
N ALA A 44 -9.90 3.36 -12.51
CA ALA A 44 -11.33 3.45 -12.80
C ALA A 44 -11.60 3.58 -14.30
N GLU A 45 -10.80 4.38 -15.00
CA GLU A 45 -10.92 4.58 -16.46
C GLU A 45 -10.65 3.27 -17.20
N GLU A 46 -9.58 2.55 -16.87
CA GLU A 46 -9.25 1.24 -17.44
C GLU A 46 -10.34 0.21 -17.17
N PHE A 47 -10.80 0.07 -15.92
CA PHE A 47 -11.90 -0.84 -15.56
C PHE A 47 -13.23 -0.45 -16.20
N GLY A 48 -13.46 0.82 -16.52
CA GLY A 48 -14.78 1.36 -16.87
C GLY A 48 -15.68 1.49 -15.63
N GLY A 49 -15.08 1.77 -14.48
CA GLY A 49 -15.73 1.90 -13.18
C GLY A 49 -15.83 3.36 -12.71
N THR A 50 -16.10 3.54 -11.42
CA THR A 50 -16.27 4.84 -10.78
C THR A 50 -15.17 5.10 -9.76
N PRO A 51 -14.42 6.22 -9.86
CA PRO A 51 -13.39 6.56 -8.89
C PRO A 51 -13.99 7.24 -7.65
N HIS A 52 -13.48 6.88 -6.48
CA HIS A 52 -13.72 7.54 -5.20
C HIS A 52 -12.40 8.07 -4.65
N PHE A 53 -12.29 9.39 -4.56
CA PHE A 53 -11.06 10.07 -4.15
C PHE A 53 -11.02 10.30 -2.64
N ILE A 54 -9.82 10.30 -2.09
CA ILE A 54 -9.57 10.73 -0.71
C ILE A 54 -8.74 12.02 -0.76
N HIS A 55 -9.38 13.15 -0.59
CA HIS A 55 -8.76 14.49 -0.58
C HIS A 55 -8.28 14.85 0.83
N ALA A 56 -7.49 13.97 1.41
CA ALA A 56 -6.84 14.17 2.71
C ALA A 56 -5.39 13.69 2.63
N PRO A 57 -4.47 14.27 3.41
CA PRO A 57 -3.11 13.74 3.52
C PRO A 57 -3.12 12.38 4.22
N TYR A 58 -2.15 11.51 3.87
CA TYR A 58 -2.04 10.21 4.54
C TYR A 58 -1.64 10.32 6.02
N LEU A 59 -0.88 11.37 6.39
CA LEU A 59 -0.37 11.59 7.74
C LEU A 59 -0.63 13.03 8.21
N PRO A 60 -1.88 13.38 8.54
CA PRO A 60 -2.20 14.67 9.14
C PRO A 60 -1.77 14.74 10.61
N SER A 61 -1.93 15.91 11.27
CA SER A 61 -1.94 15.97 12.73
C SER A 61 -3.17 15.24 13.30
N SER A 62 -3.15 14.92 14.60
CA SER A 62 -4.29 14.22 15.23
C SER A 62 -5.57 15.02 15.12
N GLU A 63 -5.51 16.33 15.33
CA GLU A 63 -6.65 17.24 15.24
C GLU A 63 -7.21 17.30 13.81
N LEU A 64 -6.33 17.43 12.81
CA LEU A 64 -6.74 17.47 11.41
C LEU A 64 -7.27 16.12 10.92
N ARG A 65 -6.77 15.01 11.45
CA ARG A 65 -7.29 13.68 11.12
C ARG A 65 -8.78 13.58 11.45
N GLU A 66 -9.17 14.00 12.64
CA GLU A 66 -10.59 13.97 13.07
C GLU A 66 -11.45 14.89 12.20
N VAL A 67 -10.94 16.08 11.82
CA VAL A 67 -11.62 17.00 10.91
C VAL A 67 -11.83 16.34 9.53
N PHE A 68 -10.79 15.77 8.95
CA PHE A 68 -10.90 15.10 7.64
C PHE A 68 -11.86 13.92 7.68
N LEU A 69 -11.78 13.06 8.68
CA LEU A 69 -12.68 11.91 8.79
C LEU A 69 -14.12 12.30 9.15
N GLY A 70 -14.33 13.50 9.69
CA GLY A 70 -15.65 14.11 9.91
C GLY A 70 -16.29 14.65 8.64
N ASP A 71 -15.52 14.99 7.62
CA ASP A 71 -16.05 15.45 6.33
C ASP A 71 -16.83 14.33 5.63
N ALA A 72 -18.05 14.63 5.17
CA ALA A 72 -18.94 13.64 4.57
C ALA A 72 -18.32 12.97 3.34
N THR A 73 -17.67 13.75 2.47
CA THR A 73 -17.09 13.24 1.22
C THR A 73 -15.93 12.26 1.50
N ILE A 74 -15.07 12.61 2.45
CA ILE A 74 -13.94 11.76 2.83
C ILE A 74 -14.44 10.52 3.56
N ARG A 75 -15.37 10.69 4.51
CA ARG A 75 -15.98 9.59 5.26
C ARG A 75 -16.62 8.55 4.35
N ASP A 76 -17.39 9.00 3.33
CA ASP A 76 -18.07 8.11 2.40
C ASP A 76 -17.07 7.31 1.55
N SER A 77 -15.95 7.93 1.13
CA SER A 77 -14.86 7.23 0.44
C SER A 77 -14.14 6.24 1.35
N VAL A 78 -13.83 6.61 2.58
CA VAL A 78 -13.18 5.75 3.59
C VAL A 78 -14.08 4.56 3.98
N ALA A 79 -15.40 4.75 4.03
CA ALA A 79 -16.35 3.67 4.33
C ALA A 79 -16.32 2.54 3.29
N LEU A 80 -15.83 2.78 2.08
CA LEU A 80 -15.62 1.73 1.07
C LEU A 80 -14.53 0.74 1.46
N TRP A 81 -13.62 1.08 2.36
CA TRP A 81 -12.58 0.17 2.81
C TRP A 81 -13.15 -1.09 3.46
N ASP A 82 -14.24 -0.97 4.20
CA ASP A 82 -14.91 -2.10 4.87
C ASP A 82 -15.68 -3.01 3.89
N ARG A 83 -15.85 -2.55 2.66
CA ARG A 83 -16.55 -3.27 1.59
C ARG A 83 -15.63 -3.67 0.43
N THR A 84 -14.32 -3.49 0.60
CA THR A 84 -13.33 -3.82 -0.42
C THR A 84 -13.26 -5.34 -0.60
N GLU A 85 -13.45 -5.80 -1.83
CA GLU A 85 -13.38 -7.23 -2.20
C GLU A 85 -11.99 -7.58 -2.75
N VAL A 86 -11.36 -6.62 -3.44
CA VAL A 86 -10.01 -6.77 -4.03
C VAL A 86 -9.17 -5.54 -3.69
N ALA A 87 -7.98 -5.76 -3.19
CA ALA A 87 -6.97 -4.72 -3.01
C ALA A 87 -5.72 -5.03 -3.83
N ILE A 88 -5.15 -4.00 -4.48
CA ILE A 88 -3.89 -4.09 -5.20
C ILE A 88 -2.90 -3.18 -4.47
N VAL A 89 -1.87 -3.75 -3.89
CA VAL A 89 -0.93 -3.04 -3.02
C VAL A 89 0.52 -3.26 -3.45
N GLY A 90 1.35 -2.25 -3.28
CA GLY A 90 2.80 -2.38 -3.42
C GLY A 90 3.42 -2.93 -2.14
N ILE A 91 4.56 -3.61 -2.28
CA ILE A 91 5.40 -4.02 -1.15
C ILE A 91 6.65 -3.15 -1.17
N GLY A 92 6.82 -2.36 -0.12
CA GLY A 92 7.96 -1.45 0.07
C GLY A 92 9.16 -2.15 0.71
N LEU A 93 10.36 -1.60 0.47
CA LEU A 93 11.57 -1.93 1.22
C LEU A 93 11.72 -1.00 2.43
N PRO A 94 12.49 -1.41 3.45
CA PRO A 94 12.82 -0.53 4.57
C PRO A 94 13.43 0.78 4.10
N HIS A 95 12.97 1.89 4.64
CA HIS A 95 13.46 3.22 4.25
C HIS A 95 14.88 3.50 4.72
N ALA A 96 15.37 2.76 5.71
CA ALA A 96 16.75 2.86 6.17
C ALA A 96 17.79 2.63 5.06
N ASN A 97 17.43 1.89 4.00
CA ASN A 97 18.31 1.58 2.87
C ASN A 97 18.03 2.44 1.63
N ASN A 98 17.06 3.35 1.69
CA ASN A 98 16.69 4.23 0.57
C ASN A 98 17.08 5.68 0.88
N PRO A 99 17.65 6.43 -0.10
CA PRO A 99 17.92 7.84 0.12
C PRO A 99 16.62 8.60 0.44
N PRO A 100 16.67 9.58 1.36
CA PRO A 100 15.48 10.34 1.79
C PRO A 100 14.71 11.01 0.65
N GLU A 101 15.38 11.39 -0.41
CA GLU A 101 14.80 12.05 -1.59
C GLU A 101 13.91 11.11 -2.43
N ALA A 102 14.12 9.80 -2.34
CA ALA A 102 13.33 8.78 -3.06
C ALA A 102 12.13 8.26 -2.25
N SER A 103 12.04 8.63 -0.99
CA SER A 103 11.05 8.09 -0.05
C SER A 103 10.26 9.23 0.58
N ALA A 104 8.94 9.11 0.56
CA ALA A 104 8.05 10.03 1.31
C ALA A 104 8.03 9.72 2.82
N ALA A 105 9.00 8.96 3.33
CA ALA A 105 9.03 8.52 4.71
C ALA A 105 9.44 9.64 5.67
N THR A 106 8.78 9.69 6.83
CA THR A 106 9.14 10.56 7.95
C THR A 106 10.42 10.07 8.63
N LEU A 107 11.02 10.89 9.49
CA LEU A 107 12.20 10.49 10.28
C LEU A 107 11.93 9.28 11.18
N SER A 108 10.73 9.17 11.76
CA SER A 108 10.35 8.01 12.55
C SER A 108 10.22 6.73 11.71
N GLU A 109 9.74 6.81 10.48
CA GLU A 109 9.72 5.67 9.56
C GLU A 109 11.13 5.29 9.11
N GLN A 110 12.00 6.25 8.87
CA GLN A 110 13.40 6.01 8.51
C GLN A 110 14.19 5.32 9.63
N ALA A 111 13.79 5.45 10.89
CA ALA A 111 14.40 4.81 12.03
C ALA A 111 14.00 3.34 12.24
N LEU A 112 13.12 2.77 11.41
CA LEU A 112 12.66 1.38 11.52
C LEU A 112 13.65 0.40 10.88
N PHE A 113 14.83 0.28 11.45
CA PHE A 113 15.94 -0.52 10.89
C PHE A 113 15.68 -2.03 10.86
N HIS A 114 14.74 -2.54 11.68
CA HIS A 114 14.40 -3.98 11.71
C HIS A 114 13.19 -4.31 10.84
N ALA A 115 12.58 -3.34 10.20
CA ALA A 115 11.50 -3.63 9.26
C ALA A 115 12.05 -4.41 8.06
N ALA A 116 11.39 -5.48 7.68
CA ALA A 116 11.65 -6.19 6.43
C ALA A 116 11.02 -5.47 5.24
N GLY A 117 9.90 -4.79 5.47
CA GLY A 117 9.18 -4.03 4.46
C GLY A 117 7.93 -3.37 5.02
N ASP A 118 7.13 -2.81 4.10
CA ASP A 118 5.83 -2.25 4.43
C ASP A 118 4.77 -2.55 3.34
N VAL A 119 3.52 -2.52 3.76
CA VAL A 119 2.34 -2.44 2.90
C VAL A 119 1.46 -1.30 3.41
N ILE A 120 1.22 -0.29 2.58
CA ILE A 120 0.47 0.93 2.95
C ILE A 120 1.02 1.56 4.24
N ARG A 121 2.34 1.63 4.38
CA ARG A 121 3.04 2.15 5.58
C ARG A 121 2.76 1.38 6.89
N HIS A 122 2.21 0.18 6.82
CA HIS A 122 2.22 -0.78 7.92
C HIS A 122 3.49 -1.61 7.80
N TYR A 123 4.40 -1.39 8.71
CA TYR A 123 5.71 -2.03 8.73
C TYR A 123 5.66 -3.39 9.41
N PHE A 124 6.50 -4.31 8.97
CA PHE A 124 6.60 -5.64 9.53
C PHE A 124 8.05 -6.17 9.45
N ASP A 125 8.37 -7.11 10.33
CA ASP A 125 9.63 -7.86 10.29
C ASP A 125 9.55 -9.08 9.33
N ALA A 126 10.65 -9.81 9.21
CA ALA A 126 10.72 -11.00 8.34
C ALA A 126 9.81 -12.15 8.81
N GLU A 127 9.44 -12.18 10.09
CA GLU A 127 8.53 -13.14 10.71
C GLU A 127 7.07 -12.77 10.50
N GLY A 128 6.78 -11.54 10.06
CA GLY A 128 5.44 -11.02 9.81
C GLY A 128 4.82 -10.34 11.02
N ASN A 129 5.59 -10.05 12.05
CA ASN A 129 5.12 -9.23 13.17
C ASN A 129 5.03 -7.77 12.74
N LEU A 130 3.90 -7.12 13.03
CA LEU A 130 3.75 -5.69 12.76
C LEU A 130 4.65 -4.88 13.69
N ILE A 131 5.30 -3.87 13.13
CA ILE A 131 6.16 -2.92 13.84
C ILE A 131 5.41 -1.58 13.94
N PRO A 132 4.85 -1.24 15.09
CA PRO A 132 4.19 0.06 15.28
C PRO A 132 5.20 1.20 15.21
N TRP A 133 4.76 2.34 14.72
CA TRP A 133 5.56 3.54 14.64
C TRP A 133 4.74 4.78 15.04
N GLU A 134 5.41 5.88 15.38
CA GLU A 134 4.80 7.06 16.01
C GLU A 134 3.64 7.66 15.20
N GLY A 135 3.73 7.65 13.87
CA GLY A 135 2.71 8.24 13.00
C GLY A 135 1.52 7.34 12.70
N GLU A 136 1.58 6.04 13.01
CA GLU A 136 0.61 5.06 12.56
C GLU A 136 -0.82 5.38 13.01
N SER A 137 -1.00 5.82 14.24
CA SER A 137 -2.33 6.18 14.79
C SER A 137 -2.97 7.39 14.11
N ARG A 138 -2.17 8.22 13.45
CA ARG A 138 -2.62 9.42 12.73
C ARG A 138 -2.90 9.17 11.26
N MET A 139 -2.50 8.03 10.72
CA MET A 139 -2.69 7.74 9.30
C MET A 139 -4.17 7.76 8.90
N ILE A 140 -4.44 8.30 7.72
CA ILE A 140 -5.69 8.06 6.98
C ILE A 140 -5.33 6.99 5.95
N ALA A 141 -5.48 5.73 6.32
CA ALA A 141 -5.15 4.56 5.51
C ALA A 141 -5.95 3.35 5.96
N MET A 142 -6.17 2.39 5.06
CA MET A 142 -6.72 1.07 5.44
C MET A 142 -5.84 0.46 6.53
N SER A 143 -6.46 0.00 7.59
CA SER A 143 -5.78 -0.68 8.68
C SER A 143 -5.35 -2.09 8.30
N PRO A 144 -4.38 -2.69 9.02
CA PRO A 144 -4.04 -4.10 8.84
C PRO A 144 -5.23 -5.04 9.03
N ALA A 145 -6.16 -4.71 9.94
CA ALA A 145 -7.38 -5.49 10.16
C ALA A 145 -8.30 -5.46 8.93
N GLN A 146 -8.50 -4.28 8.33
CA GLN A 146 -9.28 -4.11 7.10
C GLN A 146 -8.64 -4.87 5.94
N LEU A 147 -7.30 -4.73 5.74
CA LEU A 147 -6.60 -5.50 4.70
C LEU A 147 -6.79 -7.01 4.86
N ARG A 148 -6.68 -7.52 6.09
CA ARG A 148 -6.88 -8.96 6.38
C ARG A 148 -8.31 -9.43 6.14
N ALA A 149 -9.29 -8.53 6.16
CA ALA A 149 -10.68 -8.83 5.87
C ALA A 149 -11.00 -8.86 4.37
N VAL A 150 -10.15 -8.26 3.53
CA VAL A 150 -10.30 -8.27 2.07
C VAL A 150 -10.08 -9.68 1.53
N SER A 151 -10.99 -10.17 0.69
CA SER A 151 -10.94 -11.54 0.15
C SER A 151 -9.71 -11.79 -0.72
N LEU A 152 -9.29 -10.81 -1.52
CA LEU A 152 -8.14 -10.90 -2.41
C LEU A 152 -7.27 -9.66 -2.26
N VAL A 153 -6.10 -9.80 -1.66
CA VAL A 153 -5.08 -8.74 -1.56
C VAL A 153 -3.88 -9.13 -2.41
N ILE A 154 -3.74 -8.47 -3.54
CA ILE A 154 -2.67 -8.71 -4.52
C ILE A 154 -1.49 -7.81 -4.18
N GLY A 155 -0.42 -8.38 -3.66
CA GLY A 155 0.87 -7.72 -3.55
C GLY A 155 1.57 -7.64 -4.90
N VAL A 156 2.03 -6.46 -5.30
CA VAL A 156 2.80 -6.26 -6.53
C VAL A 156 4.21 -5.82 -6.15
N ALA A 157 5.18 -6.63 -6.52
CA ALA A 157 6.59 -6.34 -6.24
C ALA A 157 7.49 -6.98 -7.29
N SER A 158 8.55 -6.30 -7.65
CA SER A 158 9.62 -6.79 -8.52
C SER A 158 10.95 -6.35 -7.93
N SER A 159 11.98 -7.13 -8.12
CA SER A 159 13.36 -7.04 -7.62
C SER A 159 13.67 -8.12 -6.59
N PRO A 160 14.71 -8.96 -6.81
CA PRO A 160 15.11 -10.03 -5.89
C PRO A 160 15.40 -9.56 -4.46
N GLU A 161 15.86 -8.32 -4.29
CA GLU A 161 16.12 -7.70 -2.97
C GLU A 161 14.86 -7.57 -2.11
N LYS A 162 13.67 -7.67 -2.70
CA LYS A 162 12.38 -7.65 -2.01
C LYS A 162 11.95 -9.00 -1.45
N ALA A 163 12.71 -10.06 -1.64
CA ALA A 163 12.31 -11.40 -1.22
C ALA A 163 11.90 -11.47 0.26
N THR A 164 12.70 -10.90 1.16
CA THR A 164 12.39 -10.86 2.60
C THR A 164 11.13 -10.03 2.89
N ALA A 165 10.96 -8.89 2.21
CA ALA A 165 9.78 -8.05 2.36
C ALA A 165 8.51 -8.77 1.88
N ILE A 166 8.58 -9.50 0.77
CA ILE A 166 7.47 -10.30 0.26
C ILE A 166 7.08 -11.40 1.25
N ILE A 167 8.07 -12.14 1.78
CA ILE A 167 7.84 -13.19 2.78
C ILE A 167 7.20 -12.60 4.04
N GLY A 168 7.73 -11.49 4.54
CA GLY A 168 7.18 -10.77 5.70
C GLY A 168 5.73 -10.33 5.46
N ALA A 169 5.41 -9.77 4.29
CA ALA A 169 4.04 -9.34 3.94
C ALA A 169 3.04 -10.50 3.93
N VAL A 170 3.44 -11.67 3.42
CA VAL A 170 2.63 -12.91 3.44
C VAL A 170 2.42 -13.39 4.88
N ARG A 171 3.50 -13.46 5.67
CA ARG A 171 3.45 -13.89 7.07
C ARG A 171 2.62 -12.93 7.93
N ALA A 172 2.71 -11.62 7.68
CA ALA A 172 1.88 -10.61 8.31
C ALA A 172 0.39 -10.69 7.89
N ARG A 173 0.09 -11.51 6.86
CA ARG A 173 -1.25 -11.64 6.27
C ARG A 173 -1.78 -10.32 5.71
N LEU A 174 -0.89 -9.48 5.20
CA LEU A 174 -1.24 -8.22 4.53
C LEU A 174 -1.45 -8.40 3.03
N ILE A 175 -1.02 -9.54 2.48
CA ILE A 175 -1.30 -10.00 1.13
C ILE A 175 -1.64 -11.49 1.14
N ASN A 176 -2.44 -11.94 0.18
CA ASN A 176 -2.75 -13.36 -0.04
C ASN A 176 -2.60 -13.79 -1.50
N ALA A 177 -2.18 -12.88 -2.37
CA ALA A 177 -1.77 -13.14 -3.75
C ALA A 177 -0.55 -12.28 -4.08
N LEU A 178 0.28 -12.72 -5.02
CA LEU A 178 1.50 -12.03 -5.42
C LEU A 178 1.60 -11.97 -6.94
N VAL A 179 1.88 -10.78 -7.45
CA VAL A 179 2.30 -10.55 -8.84
C VAL A 179 3.75 -10.08 -8.81
N THR A 180 4.62 -10.86 -9.44
CA THR A 180 6.07 -10.62 -9.43
C THR A 180 6.74 -11.17 -10.70
N ASP A 181 8.01 -10.84 -10.91
CA ASP A 181 8.82 -11.41 -11.99
C ASP A 181 9.50 -12.73 -11.57
N THR A 182 9.97 -13.48 -12.56
CA THR A 182 10.58 -14.80 -12.35
C THR A 182 11.81 -14.75 -11.44
N LYS A 183 12.67 -13.73 -11.57
CA LYS A 183 13.89 -13.60 -10.75
C LYS A 183 13.55 -13.35 -9.29
N THR A 184 12.56 -12.50 -9.06
CA THR A 184 12.06 -12.21 -7.70
C THR A 184 11.38 -13.44 -7.11
N ALA A 185 10.55 -14.15 -7.88
CA ALA A 185 9.92 -15.39 -7.43
C ALA A 185 10.97 -16.44 -7.04
N GLN A 186 12.02 -16.60 -7.83
CA GLN A 186 13.11 -17.51 -7.52
C GLN A 186 13.82 -17.12 -6.21
N ALA A 187 14.13 -15.83 -6.02
CA ALA A 187 14.75 -15.35 -4.78
C ALA A 187 13.87 -15.60 -3.54
N VAL A 188 12.54 -15.44 -3.67
CA VAL A 188 11.59 -15.77 -2.60
C VAL A 188 11.64 -17.26 -2.27
N LEU A 189 11.62 -18.14 -3.27
CA LEU A 189 11.69 -19.58 -3.07
C LEU A 189 13.03 -20.01 -2.42
N GLU A 190 14.15 -19.46 -2.89
CA GLU A 190 15.48 -19.71 -2.32
C GLU A 190 15.57 -19.27 -0.85
N ALA A 191 14.96 -18.13 -0.50
CA ALA A 191 14.94 -17.63 0.88
C ALA A 191 14.06 -18.47 1.83
N LEU A 192 13.14 -19.28 1.30
CA LEU A 192 12.28 -20.19 2.07
C LEU A 192 12.88 -21.58 2.27
N LEU A 193 13.93 -21.94 1.53
CA LEU A 193 14.60 -23.23 1.70
C LEU A 193 15.35 -23.26 3.03
N PRO A 194 15.29 -24.36 3.79
CA PRO A 194 16.11 -24.53 4.98
C PRO A 194 17.59 -24.51 4.60
N ARG A 195 18.36 -23.72 5.34
CA ARG A 195 19.82 -23.70 5.24
C ARG A 195 20.42 -24.87 6.00
#